data_62716498562f4c744c418682c0f62dfe
#
_entry.id   62716498562f4c744c418682c0f62dfe
#
_cell.length_a   1.000
_cell.length_b   1.000
_cell.length_c   1.000
_cell.angle_alpha   90.00
_cell.angle_beta   90.00
_cell.angle_gamma   90.00
#
_symmetry.space_group_name_H-M   'P 1'
#
loop_
_entity.id
_entity.type
_entity.pdbx_description
1 polymer ?
#
loop_
_entity_poly.entity_id
_entity_poly.type
_entity_poly.pdbx_seq_one_letter_code
_entity_poly.pdbx_strand_id
1 'polypeptide(L)'
;MLMGIDMFTGLKVKGNLADYEATKYSDVLAIDTTTLQANSDLKQFDIKTQQLQQTLKIQKSTLMPTLSASFNYQYMTMANDSVAFSNYHWFPTSTGAITLAIPLFQGGEKINKQKQIKVQLDEMKYQRDNLRRGLELQAMSYLDNINQAIKTIETNKEGLRQAEKALLISQKMYEVGASTYLDLSNAELVYTQAGLAYNQSIYNYLSAKADLEKLLGK
;
A
#
# COMPACT_ATOMS: atom_id res chain seq x y z
N MET A 1 -29.14 -5.23 -18.52
CA MET A 1 -29.38 -5.18 -17.07
C MET A 1 -28.05 -4.99 -16.37
N LEU A 2 -27.56 -3.74 -16.30
CA LEU A 2 -26.31 -3.32 -15.65
C LEU A 2 -26.64 -2.22 -14.64
N MET A 3 -27.47 -2.59 -13.66
CA MET A 3 -27.74 -1.77 -12.49
C MET A 3 -27.04 -2.44 -11.29
N GLY A 4 -25.87 -1.96 -10.94
CA GLY A 4 -25.23 -2.45 -9.72
C GLY A 4 -23.80 -2.03 -9.44
N ILE A 5 -23.14 -1.33 -10.36
CA ILE A 5 -21.73 -0.94 -10.15
C ILE A 5 -21.58 0.51 -9.70
N ASP A 6 -22.61 1.34 -9.83
CA ASP A 6 -22.54 2.77 -9.49
C ASP A 6 -22.56 3.07 -7.97
N MET A 7 -22.79 2.07 -7.13
CA MET A 7 -22.98 2.29 -5.69
C MET A 7 -21.69 2.19 -4.86
N PHE A 8 -20.57 1.69 -5.43
CA PHE A 8 -19.38 1.42 -4.62
C PHE A 8 -18.13 2.25 -4.93
N THR A 9 -18.01 2.96 -6.03
CA THR A 9 -16.73 3.61 -6.35
C THR A 9 -16.80 5.07 -6.77
N GLY A 10 -17.95 5.63 -7.13
CA GLY A 10 -18.00 7.01 -7.66
C GLY A 10 -17.12 7.24 -8.90
N LEU A 11 -16.46 6.22 -9.43
CA LEU A 11 -15.59 6.25 -10.59
C LEU A 11 -16.43 6.18 -11.87
N LYS A 12 -16.75 7.34 -12.43
CA LYS A 12 -17.22 7.42 -13.82
C LYS A 12 -16.02 7.18 -14.73
N VAL A 13 -15.97 6.01 -15.38
CA VAL A 13 -15.04 5.78 -16.48
C VAL A 13 -15.41 6.72 -17.62
N LYS A 14 -14.75 7.87 -17.69
CA LYS A 14 -14.82 8.81 -18.80
C LYS A 14 -13.63 8.51 -19.72
N GLY A 15 -13.89 7.95 -20.87
CA GLY A 15 -12.88 7.77 -21.92
C GLY A 15 -13.23 6.56 -22.80
N ASN A 16 -12.98 6.70 -24.08
CA ASN A 16 -13.02 5.57 -25.00
C ASN A 16 -11.65 4.87 -24.92
N LEU A 17 -11.60 3.54 -24.80
CA LEU A 17 -10.35 2.78 -24.81
C LEU A 17 -9.48 3.09 -26.05
N ALA A 18 -10.10 3.50 -27.15
CA ALA A 18 -9.41 3.92 -28.38
C ALA A 18 -8.56 5.21 -28.22
N ASP A 19 -8.82 6.04 -27.21
CA ASP A 19 -8.06 7.27 -26.95
C ASP A 19 -6.68 7.02 -26.33
N TYR A 20 -6.39 5.78 -25.94
CA TYR A 20 -5.08 5.35 -25.43
C TYR A 20 -4.19 4.88 -26.59
N GLU A 21 -3.72 5.82 -27.42
CA GLU A 21 -2.77 5.49 -28.48
C GLU A 21 -1.36 5.20 -27.96
N ALA A 22 -0.68 4.28 -28.67
CA ALA A 22 0.65 3.75 -28.30
C ALA A 22 1.76 4.82 -28.13
N THR A 23 1.56 6.02 -28.66
CA THR A 23 2.53 7.14 -28.56
C THR A 23 2.71 7.69 -27.14
N LYS A 24 1.82 7.34 -26.19
CA LYS A 24 1.92 7.75 -24.77
C LYS A 24 2.65 6.74 -23.89
N TYR A 25 3.17 5.66 -24.44
CA TYR A 25 3.77 4.57 -23.66
C TYR A 25 5.24 4.80 -23.30
N SER A 26 5.93 5.75 -23.96
CA SER A 26 7.36 6.02 -23.74
C SER A 26 7.69 6.60 -22.38
N ASP A 27 6.76 7.30 -21.74
CA ASP A 27 7.00 8.02 -20.48
C ASP A 27 7.09 7.08 -19.25
N VAL A 28 6.63 5.83 -19.40
CA VAL A 28 6.62 4.85 -18.31
C VAL A 28 7.99 4.17 -18.15
N LEU A 29 8.82 4.17 -19.20
CA LEU A 29 10.09 3.45 -19.24
C LEU A 29 11.26 4.20 -18.56
N ALA A 30 11.09 5.48 -18.22
CA ALA A 30 12.11 6.32 -17.57
C ALA A 30 11.95 6.36 -16.05
N ILE A 31 11.56 5.24 -15.40
CA ILE A 31 11.34 5.22 -13.96
C ILE A 31 12.69 5.07 -13.26
N ASP A 32 13.09 6.16 -12.63
CA ASP A 32 14.24 6.20 -11.73
C ASP A 32 13.91 5.45 -10.44
N THR A 33 14.79 4.54 -10.02
CA THR A 33 14.67 3.76 -8.77
C THR A 33 14.60 4.63 -7.51
N THR A 34 14.92 5.92 -7.60
CA THR A 34 14.73 6.90 -6.53
C THR A 34 13.28 7.12 -6.15
N THR A 35 12.34 6.82 -7.07
CA THR A 35 10.89 6.94 -6.83
C THR A 35 10.35 5.91 -5.82
N LEU A 36 11.06 4.80 -5.57
CA LEU A 36 10.66 3.81 -4.55
C LEU A 36 10.65 4.36 -3.12
N GLN A 37 11.33 5.49 -2.85
CA GLN A 37 11.29 6.15 -1.53
C GLN A 37 9.88 6.64 -1.16
N ALA A 38 8.98 6.82 -2.13
CA ALA A 38 7.58 7.19 -1.90
C ALA A 38 6.72 6.00 -1.47
N ASN A 39 7.21 4.76 -1.61
CA ASN A 39 6.48 3.54 -1.27
C ASN A 39 6.04 3.54 0.20
N SER A 40 4.77 3.21 0.44
CA SER A 40 4.15 3.25 1.78
C SER A 40 4.77 2.24 2.74
N ASP A 41 5.20 1.08 2.26
CA ASP A 41 5.78 0.04 3.10
C ASP A 41 7.18 0.44 3.58
N LEU A 42 7.99 1.07 2.72
CA LEU A 42 9.30 1.62 3.13
C LEU A 42 9.13 2.74 4.17
N LYS A 43 8.15 3.63 3.99
CA LYS A 43 7.83 4.67 4.98
C LYS A 43 7.40 4.08 6.32
N GLN A 44 6.64 2.98 6.32
CA GLN A 44 6.28 2.29 7.56
C GLN A 44 7.52 1.75 8.29
N PHE A 45 8.49 1.18 7.58
CA PHE A 45 9.76 0.75 8.18
C PHE A 45 10.55 1.93 8.76
N ASP A 46 10.58 3.06 8.07
CA ASP A 46 11.25 4.27 8.58
C ASP A 46 10.59 4.77 9.88
N ILE A 47 9.26 4.79 9.95
CA ILE A 47 8.50 5.15 11.15
C ILE A 47 8.77 4.15 12.28
N LYS A 48 8.73 2.84 12.02
CA LYS A 48 9.04 1.81 13.03
C LYS A 48 10.47 1.95 13.56
N THR A 49 11.42 2.25 12.68
CA THR A 49 12.82 2.52 13.07
C THR A 49 12.92 3.73 13.99
N GLN A 50 12.21 4.82 13.68
CA GLN A 50 12.14 6.00 14.54
C GLN A 50 11.51 5.67 15.90
N GLN A 51 10.44 4.89 15.93
CA GLN A 51 9.82 4.44 17.18
C GLN A 51 10.80 3.64 18.07
N LEU A 52 11.54 2.70 17.47
CA LEU A 52 12.57 1.94 18.19
C LEU A 52 13.72 2.83 18.70
N GLN A 53 14.11 3.85 17.90
CA GLN A 53 15.10 4.84 18.36
C GLN A 53 14.60 5.63 19.57
N GLN A 54 13.32 6.03 19.60
CA GLN A 54 12.74 6.69 20.75
C GLN A 54 12.64 5.73 21.95
N THR A 55 12.27 4.47 21.72
CA THR A 55 12.27 3.42 22.76
C THR A 55 13.67 3.25 23.35
N LEU A 56 14.73 3.27 22.53
CA LEU A 56 16.11 3.23 23.02
C LEU A 56 16.44 4.45 23.89
N LYS A 57 15.98 5.65 23.53
CA LYS A 57 16.17 6.87 24.33
C LYS A 57 15.45 6.75 25.68
N ILE A 58 14.20 6.27 25.67
CA ILE A 58 13.43 6.00 26.89
C ILE A 58 14.18 4.98 27.77
N GLN A 59 14.66 3.87 27.16
CA GLN A 59 15.41 2.86 27.92
C GLN A 59 16.72 3.41 28.50
N LYS A 60 17.39 4.34 27.80
CA LYS A 60 18.56 5.04 28.35
C LYS A 60 18.20 5.95 29.53
N SER A 61 17.06 6.65 29.46
CA SER A 61 16.62 7.53 30.55
C SER A 61 16.27 6.78 31.84
N THR A 62 15.94 5.48 31.76
CA THR A 62 15.71 4.66 32.97
C THR A 62 16.94 4.47 33.85
N LEU A 63 18.15 4.79 33.35
CA LEU A 63 19.39 4.83 34.14
C LEU A 63 19.59 6.15 34.92
N MET A 64 18.79 7.17 34.58
CA MET A 64 18.89 8.49 35.22
C MET A 64 18.04 8.54 36.49
N PRO A 65 18.39 9.41 37.47
CA PRO A 65 17.53 9.67 38.63
C PRO A 65 16.12 10.13 38.18
N THR A 66 15.10 9.64 38.87
CA THR A 66 13.72 10.08 38.68
C THR A 66 13.24 10.89 39.87
N LEU A 67 12.69 12.06 39.61
CA LEU A 67 12.04 12.92 40.59
C LEU A 67 10.52 12.86 40.38
N SER A 68 9.78 12.47 41.40
CA SER A 68 8.31 12.48 41.38
C SER A 68 7.77 13.30 42.55
N ALA A 69 6.68 14.03 42.27
CA ALA A 69 5.91 14.71 43.32
C ALA A 69 4.49 14.13 43.31
N SER A 70 3.97 13.83 44.47
CA SER A 70 2.60 13.34 44.62
C SER A 70 1.88 14.17 45.69
N PHE A 71 0.61 14.46 45.44
CA PHE A 71 -0.28 15.07 46.41
C PHE A 71 -1.58 14.25 46.43
N ASN A 72 -1.94 13.83 47.63
CA ASN A 72 -3.18 13.10 47.86
C ASN A 72 -4.04 13.86 48.88
N TYR A 73 -5.31 14.04 48.58
CA TYR A 73 -6.30 14.60 49.47
C TYR A 73 -7.44 13.61 49.61
N GLN A 74 -7.69 13.20 50.88
CA GLN A 74 -8.72 12.20 51.15
C GLN A 74 -9.42 12.50 52.49
N TYR A 75 -10.66 12.05 52.59
CA TYR A 75 -11.33 12.00 53.88
C TYR A 75 -11.09 10.65 54.52
N MET A 76 -10.66 10.66 55.77
CA MET A 76 -10.45 9.45 56.55
C MET A 76 -11.35 9.49 57.76
N THR A 77 -11.81 8.32 58.19
CA THR A 77 -12.47 8.12 59.45
C THR A 77 -11.77 7.01 60.24
N MET A 78 -11.69 7.19 61.56
CA MET A 78 -11.25 6.15 62.48
C MET A 78 -12.43 5.82 63.40
N ALA A 79 -12.92 4.60 63.33
CA ALA A 79 -13.96 4.09 64.22
C ALA A 79 -13.55 2.73 64.77
N ASN A 80 -13.83 2.49 66.04
CA ASN A 80 -13.74 1.17 66.63
C ASN A 80 -15.02 0.39 66.33
N ASP A 81 -14.95 -0.95 66.27
CA ASP A 81 -16.03 -1.87 65.84
C ASP A 81 -17.40 -1.69 66.54
N SER A 82 -17.47 -0.88 67.59
CA SER A 82 -18.69 -0.69 68.41
C SER A 82 -19.47 0.59 68.05
N VAL A 83 -19.04 1.37 67.05
CA VAL A 83 -19.65 2.67 66.74
C VAL A 83 -20.55 2.59 65.53
N ALA A 84 -21.82 3.04 65.65
CA ALA A 84 -22.75 3.11 64.52
C ALA A 84 -22.18 4.01 63.43
N PHE A 85 -22.38 3.66 62.16
CA PHE A 85 -21.88 4.37 60.95
C PHE A 85 -22.29 5.87 60.95
N SER A 86 -23.46 6.20 61.52
CA SER A 86 -23.92 7.57 61.68
C SER A 86 -23.04 8.46 62.55
N ASN A 87 -22.23 7.89 63.39
CA ASN A 87 -21.34 8.59 64.36
C ASN A 87 -19.88 8.64 63.89
N TYR A 88 -19.60 8.28 62.63
CA TYR A 88 -18.25 8.40 62.07
C TYR A 88 -17.86 9.86 61.85
N HIS A 89 -16.75 10.24 62.45
CA HIS A 89 -16.16 11.56 62.22
C HIS A 89 -15.17 11.47 61.06
N TRP A 90 -15.46 12.18 60.00
CA TRP A 90 -14.61 12.25 58.81
C TRP A 90 -13.69 13.45 58.91
N PHE A 91 -12.39 13.22 58.80
CA PHE A 91 -11.41 14.31 58.75
C PHE A 91 -10.76 14.38 57.37
N PRO A 92 -10.61 15.58 56.84
CA PRO A 92 -9.82 15.77 55.63
C PRO A 92 -8.34 15.55 55.96
N THR A 93 -7.69 14.72 55.16
CA THR A 93 -6.24 14.45 55.29
C THR A 93 -5.58 14.80 53.96
N SER A 94 -4.55 15.63 54.01
CA SER A 94 -3.72 15.95 52.86
C SER A 94 -2.29 15.44 53.08
N THR A 95 -1.75 14.76 52.07
CA THR A 95 -0.38 14.26 52.11
C THR A 95 0.34 14.69 50.84
N GLY A 96 1.45 15.42 50.98
CA GLY A 96 2.37 15.75 49.90
C GLY A 96 3.67 14.99 50.04
N ALA A 97 4.19 14.41 48.99
CA ALA A 97 5.49 13.74 48.98
C ALA A 97 6.30 14.11 47.74
N ILE A 98 7.59 14.32 47.92
CA ILE A 98 8.59 14.45 46.85
C ILE A 98 9.56 13.28 47.00
N THR A 99 9.68 12.48 45.93
CA THR A 99 10.52 11.27 45.95
C THR A 99 11.57 11.37 44.85
N LEU A 100 12.85 11.28 45.24
CA LEU A 100 14.00 11.15 44.35
C LEU A 100 14.49 9.69 44.37
N ALA A 101 14.35 8.98 43.23
CA ALA A 101 14.83 7.61 43.12
C ALA A 101 16.07 7.54 42.20
N ILE A 102 17.17 7.04 42.72
CA ILE A 102 18.44 6.90 42.03
C ILE A 102 18.73 5.41 41.87
N PRO A 103 18.71 4.84 40.66
CA PRO A 103 19.03 3.43 40.46
C PRO A 103 20.55 3.21 40.54
N LEU A 104 21.05 2.61 41.60
CA LEU A 104 22.49 2.36 41.80
C LEU A 104 22.94 1.06 41.12
N PHE A 105 22.18 -0.01 41.24
CA PHE A 105 22.52 -1.31 40.66
C PHE A 105 21.24 -2.13 40.35
N GLN A 106 21.18 -2.72 39.18
CA GLN A 106 20.05 -3.54 38.72
C GLN A 106 20.51 -4.80 37.95
N GLY A 107 21.63 -5.41 38.38
CA GLY A 107 22.10 -6.67 37.81
C GLY A 107 22.36 -6.65 36.29
N GLY A 108 22.57 -5.48 35.67
CA GLY A 108 22.81 -5.35 34.23
C GLY A 108 21.56 -5.46 33.36
N GLU A 109 20.36 -5.65 33.91
CA GLU A 109 19.09 -5.81 33.14
C GLU A 109 18.87 -4.66 32.18
N LYS A 110 18.96 -3.42 32.65
CA LYS A 110 18.71 -2.22 31.81
C LYS A 110 19.71 -2.09 30.66
N ILE A 111 20.98 -2.46 30.89
CA ILE A 111 22.03 -2.44 29.87
C ILE A 111 21.75 -3.52 28.80
N ASN A 112 21.37 -4.73 29.23
CA ASN A 112 21.04 -5.81 28.31
C ASN A 112 19.77 -5.48 27.48
N LYS A 113 18.79 -4.83 28.09
CA LYS A 113 17.60 -4.34 27.39
C LYS A 113 17.93 -3.29 26.34
N GLN A 114 18.88 -2.38 26.60
CA GLN A 114 19.38 -1.44 25.60
C GLN A 114 20.11 -2.16 24.46
N LYS A 115 20.91 -3.19 24.74
CA LYS A 115 21.57 -4.01 23.71
C LYS A 115 20.53 -4.73 22.85
N GLN A 116 19.49 -5.29 23.46
CA GLN A 116 18.40 -5.93 22.75
C GLN A 116 17.72 -4.97 21.76
N ILE A 117 17.40 -3.74 22.20
CA ILE A 117 16.79 -2.73 21.31
C ILE A 117 17.74 -2.34 20.17
N LYS A 118 19.05 -2.26 20.41
CA LYS A 118 20.03 -2.00 19.34
C LYS A 118 20.04 -3.12 18.29
N VAL A 119 20.01 -4.38 18.72
CA VAL A 119 19.90 -5.53 17.81
C VAL A 119 18.61 -5.46 16.99
N GLN A 120 17.49 -5.09 17.62
CA GLN A 120 16.22 -4.89 16.90
C GLN A 120 16.30 -3.75 15.86
N LEU A 121 17.05 -2.68 16.16
CA LEU A 121 17.29 -1.61 15.16
C LEU A 121 18.12 -2.10 13.97
N ASP A 122 19.14 -2.91 14.22
CA ASP A 122 19.93 -3.52 13.14
C ASP A 122 19.09 -4.51 12.33
N GLU A 123 18.26 -5.31 12.98
CA GLU A 123 17.30 -6.20 12.32
C GLU A 123 16.34 -5.43 11.42
N MET A 124 15.74 -4.32 11.92
CA MET A 124 14.87 -3.45 11.13
C MET A 124 15.56 -2.90 9.90
N LYS A 125 16.84 -2.52 10.00
CA LYS A 125 17.63 -2.04 8.87
C LYS A 125 17.78 -3.13 7.80
N TYR A 126 18.13 -4.35 8.19
CA TYR A 126 18.25 -5.46 7.25
C TYR A 126 16.92 -5.85 6.60
N GLN A 127 15.84 -5.84 7.38
CA GLN A 127 14.49 -6.10 6.87
C GLN A 127 14.07 -5.03 5.84
N ARG A 128 14.34 -3.76 6.13
CA ARG A 128 14.10 -2.65 5.20
C ARG A 128 14.89 -2.79 3.90
N ASP A 129 16.18 -3.14 4.00
CA ASP A 129 17.03 -3.34 2.81
C ASP A 129 16.57 -4.54 1.98
N ASN A 130 16.10 -5.61 2.63
CA ASN A 130 15.52 -6.77 1.95
C ASN A 130 14.20 -6.41 1.24
N LEU A 131 13.32 -5.69 1.91
CA LEU A 131 12.09 -5.18 1.31
C LEU A 131 12.40 -4.29 0.10
N ARG A 132 13.36 -3.36 0.21
CA ARG A 132 13.76 -2.50 -0.90
C ARG A 132 14.20 -3.30 -2.13
N ARG A 133 15.04 -4.32 -1.93
CA ARG A 133 15.46 -5.21 -3.04
C ARG A 133 14.28 -5.97 -3.64
N GLY A 134 13.35 -6.44 -2.81
CA GLY A 134 12.12 -7.09 -3.28
C GLY A 134 11.27 -6.17 -4.15
N LEU A 135 11.11 -4.90 -3.72
CA LEU A 135 10.37 -3.89 -4.47
C LEU A 135 11.08 -3.51 -5.78
N GLU A 136 12.42 -3.45 -5.80
CA GLU A 136 13.21 -3.21 -7.01
C GLU A 136 13.00 -4.34 -8.05
N LEU A 137 13.04 -5.59 -7.62
CA LEU A 137 12.77 -6.74 -8.49
C LEU A 137 11.32 -6.74 -9.00
N GLN A 138 10.36 -6.39 -8.14
CA GLN A 138 8.96 -6.29 -8.52
C GLN A 138 8.73 -5.15 -9.52
N ALA A 139 9.39 -4.00 -9.35
CA ALA A 139 9.34 -2.89 -10.30
C ALA A 139 9.88 -3.30 -11.68
N MET A 140 11.00 -4.03 -11.72
CA MET A 140 11.55 -4.57 -12.98
C MET A 140 10.56 -5.51 -13.66
N SER A 141 9.93 -6.42 -12.90
CA SER A 141 8.91 -7.34 -13.44
C SER A 141 7.70 -6.59 -14.02
N TYR A 142 7.23 -5.53 -13.36
CA TYR A 142 6.14 -4.71 -13.91
C TYR A 142 6.54 -3.95 -15.16
N LEU A 143 7.79 -3.45 -15.24
CA LEU A 143 8.31 -2.82 -16.45
C LEU A 143 8.38 -3.81 -17.62
N ASP A 144 8.84 -5.04 -17.38
CA ASP A 144 8.87 -6.10 -18.40
C ASP A 144 7.45 -6.44 -18.88
N ASN A 145 6.48 -6.56 -17.96
CA ASN A 145 5.08 -6.79 -18.30
C ASN A 145 4.49 -5.66 -19.14
N ILE A 146 4.80 -4.40 -18.81
CA ILE A 146 4.38 -3.23 -19.59
C ILE A 146 4.99 -3.27 -21.00
N ASN A 147 6.29 -3.55 -21.13
CA ASN A 147 6.95 -3.70 -22.41
C ASN A 147 6.33 -4.80 -23.27
N GLN A 148 5.99 -5.93 -22.68
CA GLN A 148 5.32 -7.02 -23.36
C GLN A 148 3.89 -6.63 -23.78
N ALA A 149 3.16 -5.92 -22.91
CA ALA A 149 1.82 -5.44 -23.20
C ALA A 149 1.81 -4.45 -24.38
N ILE A 150 2.79 -3.55 -24.46
CA ILE A 150 2.94 -2.60 -25.58
C ILE A 150 3.12 -3.36 -26.91
N LYS A 151 4.03 -4.35 -26.97
CA LYS A 151 4.23 -5.16 -28.16
C LYS A 151 2.96 -5.93 -28.57
N THR A 152 2.22 -6.43 -27.57
CA THR A 152 0.96 -7.14 -27.79
C THR A 152 -0.11 -6.20 -28.36
N ILE A 153 -0.18 -4.95 -27.87
CA ILE A 153 -1.09 -3.93 -28.43
C ILE A 153 -0.78 -3.65 -29.90
N GLU A 154 0.50 -3.47 -30.24
CA GLU A 154 0.92 -3.22 -31.64
C GLU A 154 0.55 -4.39 -32.55
N THR A 155 0.80 -5.63 -32.11
CA THR A 155 0.44 -6.83 -32.86
C THR A 155 -1.06 -6.98 -33.04
N ASN A 156 -1.85 -6.77 -31.95
CA ASN A 156 -3.31 -6.89 -32.03
C ASN A 156 -3.95 -5.74 -32.83
N LYS A 157 -3.37 -4.53 -32.79
CA LYS A 157 -3.79 -3.40 -33.62
C LYS A 157 -3.66 -3.73 -35.13
N GLU A 158 -2.52 -4.33 -35.51
CA GLU A 158 -2.31 -4.75 -36.90
C GLU A 158 -3.24 -5.91 -37.29
N GLY A 159 -3.45 -6.89 -36.36
CA GLY A 159 -4.43 -7.96 -36.55
C GLY A 159 -5.85 -7.45 -36.77
N LEU A 160 -6.27 -6.46 -35.97
CA LEU A 160 -7.58 -5.81 -36.12
C LEU A 160 -7.70 -5.11 -37.50
N ARG A 161 -6.66 -4.39 -37.91
CA ARG A 161 -6.62 -3.71 -39.21
C ARG A 161 -6.74 -4.70 -40.38
N GLN A 162 -6.11 -5.88 -40.26
CA GLN A 162 -6.20 -6.94 -41.28
C GLN A 162 -7.60 -7.56 -41.31
N ALA A 163 -8.18 -7.84 -40.13
CA ALA A 163 -9.54 -8.37 -40.02
C ALA A 163 -10.58 -7.39 -40.56
N GLU A 164 -10.42 -6.09 -40.31
CA GLU A 164 -11.30 -5.05 -40.89
C GLU A 164 -11.26 -5.04 -42.43
N LYS A 165 -10.06 -5.13 -43.02
CA LYS A 165 -9.92 -5.22 -44.49
C LYS A 165 -10.54 -6.50 -45.03
N ALA A 166 -10.36 -7.63 -44.38
CA ALA A 166 -10.96 -8.90 -44.79
C ALA A 166 -12.47 -8.85 -44.72
N LEU A 167 -13.04 -8.24 -43.68
CA LEU A 167 -14.48 -8.02 -43.55
C LEU A 167 -15.01 -7.15 -44.71
N LEU A 168 -14.35 -6.02 -45.01
CA LEU A 168 -14.74 -5.12 -46.11
C LEU A 168 -14.74 -5.86 -47.46
N ILE A 169 -13.75 -6.71 -47.71
CA ILE A 169 -13.67 -7.52 -48.94
C ILE A 169 -14.82 -8.53 -48.96
N SER A 170 -15.09 -9.27 -47.86
CA SER A 170 -16.18 -10.22 -47.76
C SER A 170 -17.55 -9.59 -47.97
N GLN A 171 -17.77 -8.38 -47.42
CA GLN A 171 -19.00 -7.61 -47.64
C GLN A 171 -19.21 -7.31 -49.12
N LYS A 172 -18.19 -6.79 -49.83
CA LYS A 172 -18.26 -6.49 -51.25
C LYS A 172 -18.49 -7.73 -52.10
N MET A 173 -17.83 -8.85 -51.76
CA MET A 173 -18.03 -10.14 -52.47
C MET A 173 -19.45 -10.66 -52.28
N TYR A 174 -20.00 -10.53 -51.08
CA TYR A 174 -21.38 -10.92 -50.80
C TYR A 174 -22.40 -10.04 -51.57
N GLU A 175 -22.18 -8.71 -51.60
CA GLU A 175 -23.05 -7.75 -52.34
C GLU A 175 -23.14 -8.06 -53.83
N VAL A 176 -22.06 -8.54 -54.44
CA VAL A 176 -22.04 -8.92 -55.86
C VAL A 176 -22.37 -10.40 -56.10
N GLY A 177 -22.78 -11.14 -55.06
CA GLY A 177 -23.15 -12.56 -55.16
C GLY A 177 -21.97 -13.52 -55.34
N ALA A 178 -20.75 -13.07 -55.12
CA ALA A 178 -19.51 -13.87 -55.30
C ALA A 178 -19.06 -14.64 -54.06
N SER A 179 -19.75 -14.48 -52.88
CA SER A 179 -19.51 -15.23 -51.65
C SER A 179 -20.81 -15.59 -50.96
N THR A 180 -20.73 -16.50 -49.97
CA THR A 180 -21.88 -16.95 -49.21
C THR A 180 -22.08 -16.11 -47.93
N TYR A 181 -23.30 -16.16 -47.38
CA TYR A 181 -23.59 -15.54 -46.09
C TYR A 181 -22.70 -16.09 -44.97
N LEU A 182 -22.32 -17.38 -45.06
CA LEU A 182 -21.43 -18.00 -44.10
C LEU A 182 -20.05 -17.38 -44.13
N ASP A 183 -19.51 -17.07 -45.33
CA ASP A 183 -18.21 -16.42 -45.46
C ASP A 183 -18.21 -15.01 -44.86
N LEU A 184 -19.31 -14.24 -45.10
CA LEU A 184 -19.47 -12.92 -44.48
C LEU A 184 -19.54 -13.02 -42.97
N SER A 185 -20.38 -13.93 -42.43
CA SER A 185 -20.52 -14.12 -41.00
C SER A 185 -19.23 -14.55 -40.32
N ASN A 186 -18.41 -15.38 -40.98
CA ASN A 186 -17.07 -15.76 -40.50
C ASN A 186 -16.14 -14.54 -40.47
N ALA A 187 -16.16 -13.68 -41.45
CA ALA A 187 -15.34 -12.46 -41.48
C ALA A 187 -15.75 -11.48 -40.35
N GLU A 188 -17.05 -11.33 -40.09
CA GLU A 188 -17.57 -10.54 -38.96
C GLU A 188 -17.13 -11.09 -37.61
N LEU A 189 -17.16 -12.42 -37.45
CA LEU A 189 -16.68 -13.08 -36.24
C LEU A 189 -15.20 -12.82 -36.00
N VAL A 190 -14.36 -12.98 -37.03
CA VAL A 190 -12.91 -12.73 -36.95
C VAL A 190 -12.61 -11.27 -36.61
N TYR A 191 -13.34 -10.32 -37.26
CA TYR A 191 -13.20 -8.90 -36.94
C TYR A 191 -13.56 -8.61 -35.47
N THR A 192 -14.67 -9.18 -34.98
CA THR A 192 -15.11 -9.01 -33.60
C THR A 192 -14.09 -9.59 -32.61
N GLN A 193 -13.55 -10.78 -32.91
CA GLN A 193 -12.50 -11.41 -32.07
C GLN A 193 -11.22 -10.60 -32.04
N ALA A 194 -10.80 -10.06 -33.19
CA ALA A 194 -9.64 -9.19 -33.26
C ALA A 194 -9.84 -7.89 -32.46
N GLY A 195 -11.04 -7.30 -32.50
CA GLY A 195 -11.43 -6.14 -31.71
C GLY A 195 -11.37 -6.41 -30.20
N LEU A 196 -11.89 -7.56 -29.78
CA LEU A 196 -11.81 -7.99 -28.37
C LEU A 196 -10.37 -8.20 -27.93
N ALA A 197 -9.54 -8.85 -28.73
CA ALA A 197 -8.13 -9.07 -28.44
C ALA A 197 -7.35 -7.75 -28.32
N TYR A 198 -7.61 -6.79 -29.19
CA TYR A 198 -7.03 -5.45 -29.12
C TYR A 198 -7.44 -4.73 -27.82
N ASN A 199 -8.72 -4.69 -27.49
CA ASN A 199 -9.22 -4.06 -26.26
C ASN A 199 -8.68 -4.73 -25.00
N GLN A 200 -8.57 -6.05 -25.00
CA GLN A 200 -7.98 -6.80 -23.89
C GLN A 200 -6.50 -6.45 -23.69
N SER A 201 -5.74 -6.25 -24.77
CA SER A 201 -4.33 -5.87 -24.67
C SER A 201 -4.16 -4.47 -24.08
N ILE A 202 -5.03 -3.51 -24.41
CA ILE A 202 -5.05 -2.18 -23.80
C ILE A 202 -5.36 -2.28 -22.30
N TYR A 203 -6.35 -3.08 -21.94
CA TYR A 203 -6.71 -3.28 -20.53
C TYR A 203 -5.53 -3.86 -19.73
N ASN A 204 -4.84 -4.87 -20.26
CA ASN A 204 -3.69 -5.48 -19.61
C ASN A 204 -2.54 -4.48 -19.41
N TYR A 205 -2.30 -3.59 -20.40
CA TYR A 205 -1.34 -2.50 -20.27
C TYR A 205 -1.72 -1.54 -19.13
N LEU A 206 -2.98 -1.09 -19.12
CA LEU A 206 -3.47 -0.16 -18.09
C LEU A 206 -3.41 -0.75 -16.70
N SER A 207 -3.72 -2.04 -16.56
CA SER A 207 -3.59 -2.77 -15.30
C SER A 207 -2.14 -2.84 -14.83
N ALA A 208 -1.21 -3.23 -15.70
CA ALA A 208 0.20 -3.30 -15.38
C ALA A 208 0.79 -1.92 -15.01
N LYS A 209 0.34 -0.86 -15.70
CA LYS A 209 0.71 0.52 -15.39
C LYS A 209 0.21 0.94 -14.01
N ALA A 210 -1.05 0.64 -13.69
CA ALA A 210 -1.63 0.96 -12.37
C ALA A 210 -0.92 0.21 -11.23
N ASP A 211 -0.54 -1.05 -11.46
CA ASP A 211 0.21 -1.84 -10.49
C ASP A 211 1.60 -1.24 -10.21
N LEU A 212 2.27 -0.75 -11.27
CA LEU A 212 3.54 -0.05 -11.13
C LEU A 212 3.39 1.29 -10.38
N GLU A 213 2.39 2.11 -10.72
CA GLU A 213 2.11 3.37 -10.04
C GLU A 213 1.80 3.15 -8.56
N LYS A 214 1.02 2.14 -8.23
CA LYS A 214 0.76 1.72 -6.84
C LYS A 214 2.06 1.32 -6.12
N LEU A 215 2.94 0.55 -6.75
CA LEU A 215 4.24 0.17 -6.19
C LEU A 215 5.09 1.40 -5.87
N LEU A 216 5.05 2.41 -6.74
CA LEU A 216 5.80 3.66 -6.58
C LEU A 216 5.18 4.61 -5.54
N GLY A 217 3.97 4.33 -5.06
CA GLY A 217 3.25 5.16 -4.08
C GLY A 217 2.64 6.43 -4.69
N LYS A 218 2.24 6.32 -5.97
CA LYS A 218 1.54 7.38 -6.72
C LYS A 218 0.03 7.13 -6.74
#